data_f1cf34a75489b792315c172de5d7a36a
#
_entry.id   f1cf34a75489b792315c172de5d7a36a
#
_cell.length_a   1.000
_cell.length_b   1.000
_cell.length_c   1.000
_cell.angle_alpha   90.00
_cell.angle_beta   90.00
_cell.angle_gamma   90.00
#
_symmetry.space_group_name_H-M   'P 1'
#
loop_
_entity.id
_entity.type
_entity.pdbx_description
1 polymer ?
#
loop_
_entity_poly.entity_id
_entity_poly.type
_entity_poly.pdbx_seq_one_letter_code
_entity_poly.pdbx_strand_id
1 'polypeptide(L)'
;RSLYYKNLNQQEVKKCIELAEDQHYIRRELTKRRLIAFVANGSILPRESGVSQKPMKGAIAFEAPESMEVEMELPHRGKIKGMGIPEGITLIVGGGYHGKSTLLKALEQGIYDHIAGDGREYVITSDTAMKIRAEDGRCVSHINISPFINDLPNKKDTVNFFTEDASGSTSQAANVVEAVQSGAKCLLIDEDTCATNFMVRDELMQAVVSGEQEPITPFTLQAGNLYQKQGISIILVAGSSGSYFYIADHVLQMDNYRTYDI
;
A
#
# COMPACT_ATOMS: atom_id res chain seq x y z
N ARG A 1 -33.41 -14.60 -18.01
CA ARG A 1 -33.55 -16.00 -17.49
C ARG A 1 -32.35 -16.48 -16.70
N SER A 2 -31.14 -15.99 -16.98
CA SER A 2 -29.88 -16.37 -16.30
C SER A 2 -29.76 -15.87 -14.86
N LEU A 3 -30.48 -14.81 -14.49
CA LEU A 3 -30.41 -14.18 -13.16
C LEU A 3 -31.24 -14.91 -12.07
N TYR A 4 -32.04 -15.90 -12.43
CA TYR A 4 -32.78 -16.66 -11.40
C TYR A 4 -31.87 -17.72 -10.77
N TYR A 5 -31.81 -17.78 -9.44
CA TYR A 5 -31.00 -18.73 -8.66
C TYR A 5 -31.13 -20.18 -9.14
N LYS A 6 -32.34 -20.61 -9.48
CA LYS A 6 -32.60 -21.96 -10.01
C LYS A 6 -31.90 -22.30 -11.34
N ASN A 7 -31.43 -21.26 -12.07
CA ASN A 7 -30.73 -21.43 -13.35
C ASN A 7 -29.20 -21.31 -13.19
N LEU A 8 -28.71 -21.03 -11.99
CA LEU A 8 -27.29 -20.95 -11.68
C LEU A 8 -26.75 -22.35 -11.38
N ASN A 9 -25.48 -22.57 -11.71
CA ASN A 9 -24.78 -23.76 -11.25
C ASN A 9 -24.54 -23.64 -9.74
N GLN A 10 -25.30 -24.43 -8.97
CA GLN A 10 -25.27 -24.36 -7.50
C GLN A 10 -23.89 -24.68 -6.92
N GLN A 11 -23.11 -25.56 -7.58
CA GLN A 11 -21.75 -25.87 -7.13
C GLN A 11 -20.80 -24.69 -7.31
N GLU A 12 -20.92 -23.95 -8.41
CA GLU A 12 -20.13 -22.72 -8.64
C GLU A 12 -20.52 -21.62 -7.66
N VAL A 13 -21.82 -21.44 -7.42
CA VAL A 13 -22.32 -20.48 -6.42
C VAL A 13 -21.76 -20.84 -5.04
N LYS A 14 -21.80 -22.11 -4.65
CA LYS A 14 -21.23 -22.56 -3.37
C LYS A 14 -19.75 -22.25 -3.27
N LYS A 15 -18.95 -22.55 -4.29
CA LYS A 15 -17.52 -22.24 -4.33
C LYS A 15 -17.24 -20.74 -4.20
N CYS A 16 -18.05 -19.88 -4.84
CA CYS A 16 -17.91 -18.44 -4.70
C CYS A 16 -18.20 -17.95 -3.26
N ILE A 17 -19.23 -18.53 -2.62
CA ILE A 17 -19.56 -18.21 -1.23
C ILE A 17 -18.43 -18.66 -0.29
N GLU A 18 -17.97 -19.90 -0.43
CA GLU A 18 -16.89 -20.48 0.37
C GLU A 18 -15.60 -19.64 0.24
N LEU A 19 -15.26 -19.19 -0.98
CA LEU A 19 -14.12 -18.31 -1.20
C LEU A 19 -14.29 -16.95 -0.51
N ALA A 20 -15.45 -16.33 -0.64
CA ALA A 20 -15.72 -15.04 0.01
C ALA A 20 -15.67 -15.16 1.55
N GLU A 21 -16.21 -16.24 2.12
CA GLU A 21 -16.15 -16.51 3.56
C GLU A 21 -14.70 -16.70 4.04
N ASP A 22 -13.86 -17.40 3.28
CA ASP A 22 -12.44 -17.58 3.56
C ASP A 22 -11.69 -16.23 3.50
N GLN A 23 -11.96 -15.38 2.50
CA GLN A 23 -11.36 -14.05 2.36
C GLN A 23 -11.77 -13.14 3.53
N HIS A 24 -13.04 -13.12 3.89
CA HIS A 24 -13.53 -12.39 5.06
C HIS A 24 -12.93 -12.90 6.36
N TYR A 25 -12.70 -14.21 6.47
CA TYR A 25 -12.01 -14.78 7.62
C TYR A 25 -10.58 -14.26 7.73
N ILE A 26 -9.80 -14.30 6.64
CA ILE A 26 -8.44 -13.74 6.61
C ILE A 26 -8.46 -12.28 7.05
N ARG A 27 -9.36 -11.46 6.48
CA ARG A 27 -9.46 -10.02 6.82
C ARG A 27 -9.68 -9.77 8.31
N ARG A 28 -10.50 -10.60 8.97
CA ARG A 28 -10.68 -10.54 10.43
C ARG A 28 -9.44 -10.99 11.19
N GLU A 29 -8.75 -12.01 10.69
CA GLU A 29 -7.51 -12.50 11.30
C GLU A 29 -6.37 -11.48 11.18
N LEU A 30 -6.31 -10.65 10.13
CA LEU A 30 -5.34 -9.55 10.03
C LEU A 30 -5.40 -8.69 11.30
N THR A 31 -6.58 -8.20 11.66
CA THR A 31 -6.75 -7.34 12.85
C THR A 31 -6.34 -8.04 14.14
N LYS A 32 -6.73 -9.31 14.33
CA LYS A 32 -6.41 -10.07 15.56
C LYS A 32 -4.91 -10.32 15.73
N ARG A 33 -4.21 -10.51 14.59
CA ARG A 33 -2.77 -10.82 14.58
C ARG A 33 -1.90 -9.59 14.42
N ARG A 34 -2.51 -8.40 14.37
CA ARG A 34 -1.82 -7.13 14.12
C ARG A 34 -1.07 -7.15 12.80
N LEU A 35 -1.73 -7.62 11.76
CA LEU A 35 -1.25 -7.64 10.38
C LEU A 35 -2.02 -6.62 9.54
N ILE A 36 -1.35 -6.04 8.56
CA ILE A 36 -1.94 -5.14 7.57
C ILE A 36 -2.33 -5.86 6.30
N ALA A 37 -1.58 -6.89 5.94
CA ALA A 37 -1.84 -7.68 4.76
C ALA A 37 -1.39 -9.14 4.93
N PHE A 38 -1.95 -10.00 4.10
CA PHE A 38 -1.56 -11.40 3.94
C PHE A 38 -1.44 -11.72 2.45
N VAL A 39 -0.35 -12.39 2.06
CA VAL A 39 -0.11 -12.87 0.70
C VAL A 39 0.16 -14.36 0.75
N ALA A 40 -0.81 -15.16 0.30
CA ALA A 40 -0.67 -16.62 0.35
C ALA A 40 0.42 -17.13 -0.58
N ASN A 41 1.16 -18.16 -0.13
CA ASN A 41 2.08 -18.92 -0.97
C ASN A 41 1.33 -19.54 -2.16
N GLY A 42 1.95 -19.51 -3.33
CA GLY A 42 1.33 -19.97 -4.58
C GLY A 42 0.52 -18.90 -5.32
N SER A 43 0.34 -17.71 -4.76
CA SER A 43 -0.36 -16.61 -5.46
C SER A 43 0.40 -16.15 -6.71
N ILE A 44 -0.35 -15.83 -7.78
CA ILE A 44 0.19 -15.28 -9.02
C ILE A 44 -0.01 -13.77 -9.02
N LEU A 45 1.03 -13.05 -8.60
CA LEU A 45 0.96 -11.60 -8.44
C LEU A 45 1.00 -10.84 -9.78
N PRO A 46 1.83 -11.21 -10.78
CA PRO A 46 1.88 -10.50 -12.05
C PRO A 46 0.63 -10.69 -12.88
N ARG A 47 0.32 -9.68 -13.72
CA ARG A 47 -0.77 -9.69 -14.70
C ARG A 47 -0.21 -9.81 -16.11
N GLU A 48 -1.02 -10.32 -17.06
CA GLU A 48 -0.61 -10.49 -18.47
C GLU A 48 -0.09 -9.19 -19.09
N SER A 49 -0.67 -8.06 -18.70
CA SER A 49 -0.27 -6.73 -19.15
C SER A 49 -0.69 -5.64 -18.17
N GLY A 50 -0.24 -4.40 -18.38
CA GLY A 50 -0.61 -3.26 -17.52
C GLY A 50 -2.11 -2.89 -17.55
N VAL A 51 -2.86 -3.37 -18.52
CA VAL A 51 -4.31 -3.13 -18.68
C VAL A 51 -5.16 -4.38 -18.46
N SER A 52 -4.53 -5.55 -18.24
CA SER A 52 -5.22 -6.82 -17.98
C SER A 52 -5.25 -7.12 -16.50
N GLN A 53 -6.38 -7.65 -16.02
CA GLN A 53 -6.48 -8.22 -14.66
C GLN A 53 -6.23 -9.75 -14.64
N LYS A 54 -6.02 -10.37 -15.80
CA LYS A 54 -5.76 -11.80 -15.87
C LYS A 54 -4.37 -12.15 -15.32
N PRO A 55 -4.23 -13.27 -14.58
CA PRO A 55 -2.93 -13.71 -14.10
C PRO A 55 -1.99 -14.02 -15.25
N MET A 56 -0.71 -13.63 -15.11
CA MET A 56 0.33 -13.93 -16.10
C MET A 56 0.61 -15.43 -16.12
N LYS A 57 0.52 -16.04 -17.30
CA LYS A 57 0.88 -17.44 -17.49
C LYS A 57 2.38 -17.67 -17.34
N GLY A 58 2.76 -18.70 -16.60
CA GLY A 58 4.18 -19.04 -16.38
C GLY A 58 4.91 -18.08 -15.43
N ALA A 59 4.19 -17.21 -14.72
CA ALA A 59 4.78 -16.36 -13.70
C ALA A 59 5.31 -17.19 -12.52
N ILE A 60 6.32 -16.66 -11.84
CA ILE A 60 6.80 -17.20 -10.58
C ILE A 60 5.71 -17.02 -9.54
N ALA A 61 5.29 -18.12 -8.91
CA ALA A 61 4.35 -18.08 -7.81
C ALA A 61 5.00 -17.43 -6.59
N PHE A 62 4.22 -16.67 -5.83
CA PHE A 62 4.68 -16.02 -4.62
C PHE A 62 5.05 -17.05 -3.55
N GLU A 63 6.14 -16.79 -2.84
CA GLU A 63 6.61 -17.56 -1.70
C GLU A 63 7.03 -16.59 -0.58
N ALA A 64 6.53 -16.84 0.61
CA ALA A 64 6.80 -16.02 1.79
C ALA A 64 8.22 -16.24 2.30
N PRO A 65 8.94 -15.19 2.79
CA PRO A 65 10.13 -15.37 3.60
C PRO A 65 9.77 -16.15 4.89
N GLU A 66 10.64 -17.07 5.33
CA GLU A 66 10.37 -17.90 6.52
C GLU A 66 10.06 -17.06 7.78
N SER A 67 10.77 -15.95 7.96
CA SER A 67 10.60 -15.03 9.11
C SER A 67 9.24 -14.36 9.18
N MET A 68 8.56 -14.21 8.03
CA MET A 68 7.25 -13.58 7.92
C MET A 68 6.13 -14.57 7.54
N GLU A 69 6.48 -15.88 7.45
CA GLU A 69 5.48 -16.88 7.13
C GLU A 69 4.50 -17.07 8.29
N VAL A 70 3.22 -16.95 8.01
CA VAL A 70 2.12 -17.24 8.93
C VAL A 70 1.20 -18.32 8.37
N GLU A 71 0.71 -19.18 9.24
CA GLU A 71 -0.30 -20.19 8.90
C GLU A 71 -1.67 -19.73 9.40
N MET A 72 -2.68 -19.86 8.54
CA MET A 72 -4.09 -19.64 8.88
C MET A 72 -4.90 -20.87 8.51
N GLU A 73 -5.87 -21.22 9.37
CA GLU A 73 -6.82 -22.28 9.10
C GLU A 73 -8.15 -21.67 8.69
N LEU A 74 -8.45 -21.76 7.39
CA LEU A 74 -9.63 -21.16 6.80
C LEU A 74 -10.85 -22.06 6.97
N PRO A 75 -12.05 -21.49 7.03
CA PRO A 75 -13.29 -22.26 7.22
C PRO A 75 -13.54 -23.35 6.16
N HIS A 76 -13.16 -23.09 4.91
CA HIS A 76 -13.48 -23.99 3.79
C HIS A 76 -12.25 -24.59 3.12
N ARG A 77 -11.20 -23.79 2.92
CA ARG A 77 -9.97 -24.27 2.26
C ARG A 77 -9.06 -25.08 3.20
N GLY A 78 -9.23 -24.92 4.52
CA GLY A 78 -8.32 -25.49 5.50
C GLY A 78 -7.04 -24.66 5.66
N LYS A 79 -5.92 -25.31 5.96
CA LYS A 79 -4.67 -24.63 6.25
C LYS A 79 -4.03 -24.00 5.02
N ILE A 80 -3.68 -22.73 5.12
CA ILE A 80 -2.87 -22.01 4.13
C ILE A 80 -1.69 -21.34 4.82
N LYS A 81 -0.62 -21.18 4.09
CA LYS A 81 0.58 -20.44 4.52
C LYS A 81 0.83 -19.27 3.59
N GLY A 82 1.44 -18.22 4.12
CA GLY A 82 1.78 -17.05 3.34
C GLY A 82 2.48 -15.99 4.17
N MET A 83 2.89 -14.91 3.54
CA MET A 83 3.52 -13.77 4.19
C MET A 83 2.47 -12.91 4.90
N GLY A 84 2.63 -12.74 6.21
CA GLY A 84 1.91 -11.73 6.98
C GLY A 84 2.73 -10.46 7.08
N ILE A 85 2.21 -9.34 6.59
CA ILE A 85 2.86 -8.03 6.74
C ILE A 85 2.32 -7.41 8.04
N PRO A 86 3.18 -7.17 9.05
CA PRO A 86 2.74 -6.63 10.33
C PRO A 86 2.36 -5.15 10.25
N GLU A 87 1.65 -4.68 11.29
CA GLU A 87 1.49 -3.24 11.52
C GLU A 87 2.86 -2.58 11.70
N GLY A 88 3.00 -1.35 11.21
CA GLY A 88 4.24 -0.59 11.25
C GLY A 88 4.61 -0.02 9.89
N ILE A 89 5.88 0.29 9.70
CA ILE A 89 6.42 0.82 8.47
C ILE A 89 7.21 -0.30 7.77
N THR A 90 6.65 -0.83 6.69
CA THR A 90 7.28 -1.84 5.84
C THR A 90 7.85 -1.20 4.60
N LEU A 91 9.15 -1.35 4.39
CA LEU A 91 9.86 -0.89 3.21
C LEU A 91 10.07 -2.06 2.24
N ILE A 92 9.69 -1.88 0.98
CA ILE A 92 9.91 -2.85 -0.10
C ILE A 92 10.98 -2.28 -1.03
N VAL A 93 12.15 -2.93 -1.07
CA VAL A 93 13.31 -2.52 -1.86
C VAL A 93 13.68 -3.56 -2.91
N GLY A 94 14.59 -3.22 -3.82
CA GLY A 94 15.13 -4.12 -4.85
C GLY A 94 15.39 -3.39 -6.16
N GLY A 95 16.05 -4.05 -7.08
CA GLY A 95 16.38 -3.50 -8.40
C GLY A 95 15.15 -3.18 -9.25
N GLY A 96 15.36 -2.46 -10.35
CA GLY A 96 14.33 -2.24 -11.37
C GLY A 96 13.82 -3.58 -11.93
N TYR A 97 12.52 -3.70 -12.18
CA TYR A 97 11.88 -4.90 -12.75
C TYR A 97 11.90 -6.17 -11.88
N HIS A 98 12.33 -6.12 -10.62
CA HIS A 98 12.36 -7.26 -9.71
C HIS A 98 11.02 -7.57 -9.01
N GLY A 99 9.93 -6.85 -9.33
CA GLY A 99 8.58 -7.17 -8.86
C GLY A 99 8.06 -6.31 -7.71
N LYS A 100 8.78 -5.27 -7.25
CA LYS A 100 8.35 -4.36 -6.17
C LYS A 100 6.94 -3.79 -6.42
N SER A 101 6.77 -3.07 -7.52
CA SER A 101 5.46 -2.47 -7.88
C SER A 101 4.41 -3.53 -8.20
N THR A 102 4.81 -4.76 -8.58
CA THR A 102 3.88 -5.89 -8.75
C THR A 102 3.30 -6.34 -7.41
N LEU A 103 4.15 -6.48 -6.39
CA LEU A 103 3.71 -6.79 -5.03
C LEU A 103 2.81 -5.68 -4.48
N LEU A 104 3.24 -4.41 -4.60
CA LEU A 104 2.42 -3.28 -4.13
C LEU A 104 1.05 -3.24 -4.83
N LYS A 105 0.98 -3.43 -6.15
CA LYS A 105 -0.29 -3.50 -6.89
C LYS A 105 -1.17 -4.67 -6.48
N ALA A 106 -0.57 -5.80 -6.08
CA ALA A 106 -1.34 -6.91 -5.53
C ALA A 106 -1.95 -6.53 -4.19
N LEU A 107 -1.19 -5.86 -3.31
CA LEU A 107 -1.67 -5.35 -2.03
C LEU A 107 -2.74 -4.26 -2.21
N GLU A 108 -2.59 -3.35 -3.19
CA GLU A 108 -3.60 -2.36 -3.54
C GLU A 108 -4.95 -2.99 -3.91
N GLN A 109 -4.93 -4.10 -4.65
CA GLN A 109 -6.15 -4.81 -5.04
C GLN A 109 -6.67 -5.72 -3.91
N GLY A 110 -5.82 -6.12 -2.98
CA GLY A 110 -6.17 -6.95 -1.83
C GLY A 110 -7.16 -6.32 -0.84
N ILE A 111 -7.50 -5.02 -0.98
CA ILE A 111 -8.59 -4.37 -0.25
C ILE A 111 -9.97 -4.89 -0.68
N TYR A 112 -10.07 -5.46 -1.89
CA TYR A 112 -11.28 -6.08 -2.43
C TYR A 112 -11.20 -7.59 -2.34
N ASP A 113 -12.36 -8.24 -2.42
CA ASP A 113 -12.43 -9.69 -2.56
C ASP A 113 -12.16 -10.08 -4.01
N HIS A 114 -11.41 -11.15 -4.19
CA HIS A 114 -11.02 -11.68 -5.50
C HIS A 114 -11.92 -12.83 -5.93
N ILE A 115 -12.15 -12.96 -7.23
CA ILE A 115 -12.88 -14.09 -7.80
C ILE A 115 -11.97 -15.31 -7.95
N ALA A 116 -12.58 -16.51 -8.02
CA ALA A 116 -11.85 -17.75 -8.27
C ALA A 116 -11.14 -17.72 -9.64
N GLY A 117 -9.90 -18.20 -9.69
CA GLY A 117 -9.07 -18.20 -10.89
C GLY A 117 -8.32 -16.89 -11.15
N ASP A 118 -8.44 -15.91 -10.25
CA ASP A 118 -7.70 -14.65 -10.34
C ASP A 118 -6.21 -14.80 -10.01
N GLY A 119 -5.83 -15.83 -9.28
CA GLY A 119 -4.45 -16.06 -8.83
C GLY A 119 -4.04 -15.21 -7.63
N ARG A 120 -4.88 -14.28 -7.17
CA ARG A 120 -4.71 -13.46 -5.97
C ARG A 120 -5.82 -13.68 -4.94
N GLU A 121 -6.53 -14.80 -5.03
CA GLU A 121 -7.69 -15.11 -4.20
C GLU A 121 -7.43 -14.92 -2.71
N TYR A 122 -6.20 -15.17 -2.29
CA TYR A 122 -5.76 -15.05 -0.89
C TYR A 122 -4.66 -14.01 -0.70
N VAL A 123 -4.71 -12.94 -1.50
CA VAL A 123 -3.95 -11.71 -1.28
C VAL A 123 -4.92 -10.71 -0.67
N ILE A 124 -4.85 -10.54 0.63
CA ILE A 124 -5.82 -9.74 1.39
C ILE A 124 -5.08 -8.64 2.14
N THR A 125 -5.54 -7.42 1.95
CA THR A 125 -5.04 -6.23 2.65
C THR A 125 -6.16 -5.65 3.51
N SER A 126 -5.83 -4.89 4.55
CA SER A 126 -6.80 -4.11 5.30
C SER A 126 -7.69 -3.32 4.35
N ASP A 127 -9.00 -3.40 4.53
CA ASP A 127 -10.01 -2.75 3.69
C ASP A 127 -9.98 -1.22 3.77
N THR A 128 -9.27 -0.68 4.75
CA THR A 128 -9.03 0.76 4.92
C THR A 128 -7.69 1.22 4.38
N ALA A 129 -6.94 0.35 3.68
CA ALA A 129 -5.68 0.75 3.06
C ALA A 129 -5.93 1.68 1.87
N MET A 130 -5.13 2.74 1.78
CA MET A 130 -5.26 3.75 0.72
C MET A 130 -3.95 3.98 0.01
N LYS A 131 -4.00 4.05 -1.33
CA LYS A 131 -2.85 4.42 -2.13
C LYS A 131 -2.65 5.93 -2.09
N ILE A 132 -1.41 6.34 -1.82
CA ILE A 132 -0.97 7.74 -1.84
C ILE A 132 -0.05 7.96 -3.03
N ARG A 133 -0.28 9.04 -3.76
CA ARG A 133 0.56 9.49 -4.88
C ARG A 133 0.49 11.01 -5.05
N ALA A 134 1.42 11.57 -5.81
CA ALA A 134 1.32 12.93 -6.29
C ALA A 134 0.34 13.02 -7.48
N GLU A 135 -0.41 14.10 -7.57
CA GLU A 135 -1.39 14.37 -8.63
C GLU A 135 -1.33 15.85 -9.01
N ASP A 136 -0.39 16.19 -9.90
CA ASP A 136 -0.26 17.57 -10.38
C ASP A 136 -1.56 18.06 -11.04
N GLY A 137 -1.92 19.30 -10.79
CA GLY A 137 -3.13 19.92 -11.33
C GLY A 137 -4.42 19.56 -10.59
N ARG A 138 -4.35 18.76 -9.53
CA ARG A 138 -5.52 18.40 -8.74
C ARG A 138 -6.08 19.61 -7.99
N CYS A 139 -7.40 19.76 -7.94
CA CYS A 139 -8.07 20.67 -7.01
C CYS A 139 -7.96 20.14 -5.57
N VAL A 140 -7.56 21.01 -4.64
CA VAL A 140 -7.56 20.74 -3.19
C VAL A 140 -8.46 21.78 -2.52
N SER A 141 -9.41 21.32 -1.71
CA SER A 141 -10.47 22.18 -1.16
C SER A 141 -10.56 22.05 0.36
N HIS A 142 -10.19 23.13 1.04
CA HIS A 142 -10.38 23.32 2.49
C HIS A 142 -9.81 22.19 3.36
N ILE A 143 -8.58 21.78 3.07
CA ILE A 143 -7.86 20.73 3.79
C ILE A 143 -6.69 21.34 4.60
N ASN A 144 -6.44 20.78 5.78
CA ASN A 144 -5.29 21.17 6.58
C ASN A 144 -4.03 20.40 6.14
N ILE A 145 -3.17 21.05 5.36
CA ILE A 145 -1.89 20.47 4.92
C ILE A 145 -0.70 20.87 5.82
N SER A 146 -0.94 21.64 6.88
CA SER A 146 0.11 22.15 7.76
C SER A 146 0.97 21.07 8.45
N PRO A 147 0.54 19.80 8.62
CA PRO A 147 1.45 18.76 9.08
C PRO A 147 2.64 18.50 8.15
N PHE A 148 2.52 18.88 6.86
CA PHE A 148 3.54 18.65 5.83
C PHE A 148 4.02 19.92 5.15
N ILE A 149 3.19 20.94 5.05
CA ILE A 149 3.52 22.17 4.32
C ILE A 149 3.14 23.39 5.17
N ASN A 150 4.14 24.21 5.50
CA ASN A 150 3.99 25.43 6.28
C ASN A 150 4.71 26.59 5.62
N ASP A 151 4.40 27.81 6.08
CA ASP A 151 5.13 29.03 5.74
C ASP A 151 5.35 29.23 4.23
N LEU A 152 4.29 29.01 3.45
CA LEU A 152 4.35 29.19 2.00
C LEU A 152 4.78 30.64 1.65
N PRO A 153 5.71 30.86 0.70
CA PRO A 153 6.18 32.18 0.32
C PRO A 153 5.06 33.15 -0.13
N ASN A 154 3.97 32.60 -0.68
CA ASN A 154 2.79 33.35 -1.09
C ASN A 154 1.81 33.62 0.05
N LYS A 155 2.13 33.24 1.30
CA LYS A 155 1.31 33.37 2.50
C LYS A 155 -0.08 32.76 2.43
N LYS A 156 -0.29 31.78 1.55
CA LYS A 156 -1.54 31.00 1.56
C LYS A 156 -1.71 30.26 2.89
N ASP A 157 -2.94 30.22 3.38
CA ASP A 157 -3.30 29.47 4.58
C ASP A 157 -3.13 27.98 4.34
N THR A 158 -2.32 27.31 5.16
CA THR A 158 -2.05 25.86 5.08
C THR A 158 -2.94 25.04 6.02
N VAL A 159 -3.64 25.70 6.95
CA VAL A 159 -4.61 25.06 7.85
C VAL A 159 -5.98 24.91 7.18
N ASN A 160 -6.35 25.90 6.36
CA ASN A 160 -7.54 25.83 5.51
C ASN A 160 -7.16 26.05 4.06
N PHE A 161 -6.39 25.09 3.53
CA PHE A 161 -5.76 25.22 2.22
C PHE A 161 -6.75 25.00 1.08
N PHE A 162 -6.69 25.90 0.10
CA PHE A 162 -7.45 25.80 -1.14
C PHE A 162 -6.58 26.13 -2.35
N THR A 163 -6.69 25.33 -3.39
CA THR A 163 -6.14 25.59 -4.72
C THR A 163 -6.90 24.81 -5.79
N GLU A 164 -7.09 25.40 -6.95
CA GLU A 164 -7.66 24.70 -8.12
C GLU A 164 -6.59 23.90 -8.88
N ASP A 165 -5.31 24.20 -8.64
CA ASP A 165 -4.16 23.63 -9.35
C ASP A 165 -3.04 23.36 -8.36
N ALA A 166 -3.00 22.17 -7.78
CA ALA A 166 -2.01 21.76 -6.80
C ALA A 166 -0.75 21.22 -7.48
N SER A 167 0.43 21.61 -6.97
CA SER A 167 1.68 20.93 -7.32
C SER A 167 1.71 19.50 -6.79
N GLY A 168 2.62 18.66 -7.28
CA GLY A 168 2.76 17.27 -6.85
C GLY A 168 2.92 17.13 -5.34
N SER A 169 3.79 17.92 -4.70
CA SER A 169 3.97 17.86 -3.24
C SER A 169 2.74 18.33 -2.47
N THR A 170 2.05 19.36 -2.96
CA THR A 170 0.83 19.87 -2.32
C THR A 170 -0.32 18.88 -2.44
N SER A 171 -0.53 18.30 -3.62
CA SER A 171 -1.55 17.27 -3.85
C SER A 171 -1.27 16.02 -3.01
N GLN A 172 -0.01 15.62 -2.88
CA GLN A 172 0.36 14.46 -2.09
C GLN A 172 0.18 14.70 -0.59
N ALA A 173 0.52 15.90 -0.08
CA ALA A 173 0.22 16.29 1.30
C ALA A 173 -1.28 16.21 1.58
N ALA A 174 -2.10 16.73 0.68
CA ALA A 174 -3.55 16.65 0.79
C ALA A 174 -4.04 15.20 0.75
N ASN A 175 -3.53 14.37 -0.16
CA ASN A 175 -3.88 12.93 -0.24
C ASN A 175 -3.62 12.19 1.08
N VAL A 176 -2.47 12.44 1.73
CA VAL A 176 -2.18 11.83 3.03
C VAL A 176 -3.19 12.27 4.08
N VAL A 177 -3.46 13.56 4.19
CA VAL A 177 -4.40 14.09 5.19
C VAL A 177 -5.82 13.59 4.94
N GLU A 178 -6.28 13.58 3.69
CA GLU A 178 -7.60 13.07 3.30
C GLU A 178 -7.74 11.58 3.62
N ALA A 179 -6.70 10.77 3.35
CA ALA A 179 -6.68 9.36 3.70
C ALA A 179 -6.81 9.16 5.22
N VAL A 180 -6.05 9.94 6.01
CA VAL A 180 -6.14 9.91 7.48
C VAL A 180 -7.53 10.29 7.96
N GLN A 181 -8.11 11.37 7.45
CA GLN A 181 -9.46 11.82 7.80
C GLN A 181 -10.55 10.82 7.40
N SER A 182 -10.34 10.07 6.31
CA SER A 182 -11.23 9.00 5.87
C SER A 182 -11.12 7.72 6.70
N GLY A 183 -10.20 7.69 7.68
CA GLY A 183 -10.02 6.55 8.57
C GLY A 183 -9.06 5.47 8.05
N ALA A 184 -8.17 5.79 7.11
CA ALA A 184 -7.15 4.87 6.65
C ALA A 184 -6.32 4.31 7.81
N LYS A 185 -6.06 3.01 7.78
CA LYS A 185 -5.18 2.31 8.73
C LYS A 185 -3.86 1.90 8.09
N CYS A 186 -3.76 2.01 6.77
CA CYS A 186 -2.54 1.75 6.02
C CYS A 186 -2.43 2.69 4.82
N LEU A 187 -1.24 3.23 4.59
CA LEU A 187 -0.89 3.98 3.39
C LEU A 187 0.00 3.12 2.50
N LEU A 188 -0.39 2.98 1.24
CA LEU A 188 0.36 2.26 0.20
C LEU A 188 1.04 3.28 -0.70
N ILE A 189 2.37 3.29 -0.73
CA ILE A 189 3.16 4.34 -1.37
C ILE A 189 4.17 3.72 -2.33
N ASP A 190 4.21 4.22 -3.57
CA ASP A 190 5.25 3.90 -4.54
C ASP A 190 6.06 5.16 -4.80
N GLU A 191 7.37 5.14 -4.48
CA GLU A 191 8.28 6.28 -4.65
C GLU A 191 8.21 6.85 -6.07
N ASP A 192 8.10 5.98 -7.09
CA ASP A 192 8.05 6.38 -8.50
C ASP A 192 6.81 7.22 -8.87
N THR A 193 5.77 7.20 -8.04
CA THR A 193 4.53 7.98 -8.24
C THR A 193 4.40 9.16 -7.27
N CYS A 194 5.45 9.46 -6.54
CA CYS A 194 5.48 10.47 -5.49
C CYS A 194 6.28 11.71 -5.90
N ALA A 195 5.99 12.84 -5.29
CA ALA A 195 6.83 14.02 -5.37
C ALA A 195 8.09 13.82 -4.51
N THR A 196 9.26 13.80 -5.12
CA THR A 196 10.53 13.50 -4.44
C THR A 196 10.79 14.43 -3.26
N ASN A 197 10.57 15.73 -3.42
CA ASN A 197 10.76 16.74 -2.38
C ASN A 197 9.77 16.62 -1.21
N PHE A 198 8.60 15.99 -1.44
CA PHE A 198 7.67 15.65 -0.37
C PHE A 198 8.12 14.41 0.40
N MET A 199 8.68 13.41 -0.29
CA MET A 199 9.03 12.14 0.33
C MET A 199 10.27 12.22 1.18
N VAL A 200 11.37 12.75 0.64
CA VAL A 200 12.69 12.81 1.27
C VAL A 200 13.32 14.15 1.02
N ARG A 201 14.26 14.51 1.87
CA ARG A 201 15.13 15.65 1.65
C ARG A 201 16.59 15.19 1.70
N ASP A 202 17.28 15.41 0.61
CA ASP A 202 18.70 15.12 0.47
C ASP A 202 19.56 15.97 1.41
N GLU A 203 20.57 15.37 2.04
CA GLU A 203 21.45 16.06 3.00
C GLU A 203 22.20 17.23 2.38
N LEU A 204 22.61 17.10 1.09
CA LEU A 204 23.29 18.17 0.38
C LEU A 204 22.34 19.34 0.10
N MET A 205 21.09 19.05 -0.24
CA MET A 205 20.06 20.07 -0.40
C MET A 205 19.75 20.76 0.93
N GLN A 206 19.79 20.05 2.06
CA GLN A 206 19.64 20.64 3.39
C GLN A 206 20.79 21.60 3.75
N ALA A 207 21.98 21.31 3.26
CA ALA A 207 23.14 22.19 3.48
C ALA A 207 23.06 23.50 2.68
N VAL A 208 22.38 23.50 1.54
CA VAL A 208 22.25 24.67 0.64
C VAL A 208 21.02 25.52 0.96
N VAL A 209 19.89 24.87 1.23
CA VAL A 209 18.62 25.51 1.58
C VAL A 209 18.34 25.29 3.05
N SER A 210 18.36 26.34 3.85
CA SER A 210 18.09 26.22 5.30
C SER A 210 16.66 25.70 5.56
N GLY A 211 16.50 24.94 6.67
CA GLY A 211 15.21 24.40 7.03
C GLY A 211 14.12 25.47 7.24
N GLU A 212 14.51 26.70 7.61
CA GLU A 212 13.60 27.84 7.78
C GLU A 212 13.04 28.40 6.46
N GLN A 213 13.72 28.09 5.34
CA GLN A 213 13.29 28.51 4.00
C GLN A 213 12.51 27.44 3.23
N GLU A 214 12.44 26.24 3.79
CA GLU A 214 11.78 25.10 3.15
C GLU A 214 10.37 24.89 3.73
N PRO A 215 9.32 25.16 2.97
CA PRO A 215 7.95 25.02 3.44
C PRO A 215 7.52 23.56 3.61
N ILE A 216 8.26 22.59 3.04
CA ILE A 216 7.88 21.17 3.04
C ILE A 216 8.62 20.42 4.13
N THR A 217 7.86 19.83 5.04
CA THR A 217 8.35 18.80 5.97
C THR A 217 8.30 17.44 5.29
N PRO A 218 9.44 16.78 5.03
CA PRO A 218 9.48 15.50 4.36
C PRO A 218 8.60 14.44 5.02
N PHE A 219 7.97 13.61 4.20
CA PHE A 219 7.13 12.50 4.67
C PHE A 219 7.88 11.56 5.62
N THR A 220 9.17 11.30 5.36
CA THR A 220 10.03 10.49 6.22
C THR A 220 10.09 10.98 7.67
N LEU A 221 10.02 12.28 7.91
CA LEU A 221 10.00 12.86 9.26
C LEU A 221 8.64 12.70 9.95
N GLN A 222 7.55 12.57 9.19
CA GLN A 222 6.19 12.42 9.71
C GLN A 222 5.72 10.98 9.78
N ALA A 223 6.35 10.06 9.06
CA ALA A 223 5.95 8.65 8.98
C ALA A 223 5.86 7.98 10.36
N GLY A 224 6.87 8.18 11.21
CA GLY A 224 6.88 7.68 12.58
C GLY A 224 5.72 8.24 13.42
N ASN A 225 5.38 9.52 13.26
CA ASN A 225 4.24 10.14 13.95
C ASN A 225 2.90 9.57 13.49
N LEU A 226 2.74 9.30 12.19
CA LEU A 226 1.53 8.66 11.63
C LEU A 226 1.31 7.29 12.26
N TYR A 227 2.35 6.48 12.38
CA TYR A 227 2.22 5.17 13.01
C TYR A 227 2.06 5.27 14.53
N GLN A 228 2.98 5.93 15.24
CA GLN A 228 3.03 5.92 16.72
C GLN A 228 1.84 6.65 17.36
N LYS A 229 1.38 7.77 16.76
CA LYS A 229 0.31 8.59 17.35
C LYS A 229 -1.08 8.27 16.79
N GLN A 230 -1.17 7.77 15.56
CA GLN A 230 -2.45 7.57 14.89
C GLN A 230 -2.70 6.11 14.50
N GLY A 231 -1.72 5.22 14.70
CA GLY A 231 -1.84 3.79 14.38
C GLY A 231 -1.97 3.52 12.88
N ILE A 232 -1.39 4.39 12.03
CA ILE A 232 -1.45 4.26 10.58
C ILE A 232 -0.17 3.58 10.10
N SER A 233 -0.29 2.37 9.60
CA SER A 233 0.83 1.64 9.01
C SER A 233 1.16 2.15 7.62
N ILE A 234 2.37 1.89 7.16
CA ILE A 234 2.86 2.36 5.87
C ILE A 234 3.54 1.19 5.15
N ILE A 235 3.16 0.95 3.90
CA ILE A 235 3.90 0.07 2.99
C ILE A 235 4.47 0.95 1.88
N LEU A 236 5.79 1.09 1.86
CA LEU A 236 6.51 1.96 0.94
C LEU A 236 7.40 1.14 0.01
N VAL A 237 7.19 1.28 -1.29
CA VAL A 237 8.13 0.80 -2.31
C VAL A 237 9.15 1.89 -2.59
N ALA A 238 10.43 1.56 -2.45
CA ALA A 238 11.54 2.46 -2.74
C ALA A 238 12.60 1.80 -3.63
N GLY A 239 13.20 2.60 -4.48
CA GLY A 239 14.23 2.16 -5.42
C GLY A 239 15.44 3.10 -5.49
N SER A 240 15.34 4.32 -5.00
CA SER A 240 16.36 5.35 -5.24
C SER A 240 17.00 5.92 -3.98
N SER A 241 16.33 5.95 -2.83
CA SER A 241 16.85 6.59 -1.62
C SER A 241 17.05 5.64 -0.45
N GLY A 242 18.23 5.69 0.16
CA GLY A 242 18.54 4.99 1.41
C GLY A 242 17.90 5.61 2.66
N SER A 243 17.36 6.84 2.56
CA SER A 243 16.77 7.54 3.71
C SER A 243 15.55 6.82 4.30
N TYR A 244 14.89 5.98 3.53
CA TYR A 244 13.72 5.21 3.99
C TYR A 244 14.07 4.11 4.98
N PHE A 245 15.31 3.60 4.98
CA PHE A 245 15.73 2.56 5.93
C PHE A 245 15.69 3.04 7.38
N TYR A 246 15.90 4.34 7.62
CA TYR A 246 15.89 4.90 8.97
C TYR A 246 14.50 4.94 9.63
N ILE A 247 13.45 4.80 8.85
CA ILE A 247 12.05 4.84 9.35
C ILE A 247 11.38 3.46 9.33
N ALA A 248 11.98 2.48 8.68
CA ALA A 248 11.37 1.17 8.47
C ALA A 248 11.48 0.29 9.71
N ASP A 249 10.35 -0.35 10.08
CA ASP A 249 10.31 -1.42 11.09
C ASP A 249 10.64 -2.79 10.45
N HIS A 250 10.27 -2.95 9.16
CA HIS A 250 10.48 -4.17 8.38
C HIS A 250 10.98 -3.81 6.99
N VAL A 251 11.92 -4.59 6.47
CA VAL A 251 12.47 -4.40 5.13
C VAL A 251 12.36 -5.67 4.31
N LEU A 252 11.61 -5.59 3.20
CA LEU A 252 11.44 -6.66 2.23
C LEU A 252 12.27 -6.36 0.98
N GLN A 253 13.20 -7.25 0.66
CA GLN A 253 13.95 -7.17 -0.59
C GLN A 253 13.26 -8.03 -1.65
N MET A 254 13.00 -7.42 -2.81
CA MET A 254 12.54 -8.13 -4.01
C MET A 254 13.71 -8.40 -4.94
N ASP A 255 13.97 -9.69 -5.24
CA ASP A 255 14.92 -10.11 -6.24
C ASP A 255 14.31 -11.18 -7.14
N ASN A 256 14.26 -10.91 -8.45
CA ASN A 256 13.69 -11.82 -9.46
C ASN A 256 12.31 -12.36 -9.05
N TYR A 257 11.41 -11.48 -8.59
CA TYR A 257 10.06 -11.80 -8.10
C TYR A 257 10.00 -12.66 -6.83
N ARG A 258 11.12 -12.88 -6.17
CA ARG A 258 11.19 -13.52 -4.85
C ARG A 258 11.34 -12.47 -3.77
N THR A 259 10.79 -12.76 -2.60
CA THR A 259 10.76 -11.82 -1.47
C THR A 259 11.66 -12.35 -0.35
N TYR A 260 12.50 -11.49 0.18
CA TYR A 260 13.41 -11.77 1.30
C TYR A 260 13.18 -10.73 2.39
N ASP A 261 13.22 -11.16 3.62
CA ASP A 261 13.24 -10.30 4.81
C ASP A 261 14.69 -10.02 5.19
N ILE A 262 15.10 -8.75 5.36
CA ILE A 262 16.50 -8.35 5.56
C ILE A 262 16.66 -7.38 6.73
#